data_ec4ba992fbdb277877012ab1f43169d5
#
_entry.id   ec4ba992fbdb277877012ab1f43169d5
#
_cell.length_a   1.000
_cell.length_b   1.000
_cell.length_c   1.000
_cell.angle_alpha   90.00
_cell.angle_beta   90.00
_cell.angle_gamma   90.00
#
_symmetry.space_group_name_H-M   'P 1'
#
loop_
_entity.id
_entity.type
_entity.pdbx_description
1 polymer ?
#
loop_
_entity_poly.entity_id
_entity_poly.type
_entity_poly.pdbx_seq_one_letter_code
_entity_poly.pdbx_strand_id
1 'polypeptide(L)'
;VSAEISSTMDIYATAHDIAGIDLPNDRELDSINLMPILTGGKGDRETYFYYRGYRLMAIRHGSWKMHFMTQNAYGQPQPVTHEVPLLFNLDVDPSESQNLAEKHPEIIEKLTAIAKEHADSAEPAPSQLETRIMAN
;
A
#
# COMPACT_ATOMS: atom_id res chain seq x y z
N VAL A 1 7.25 -7.35 -19.08
CA VAL A 1 7.32 -6.41 -17.95
C VAL A 1 5.90 -5.91 -17.72
N SER A 2 5.44 -5.90 -16.49
CA SER A 2 4.13 -5.39 -16.09
C SER A 2 4.31 -4.18 -15.17
N ALA A 3 3.41 -3.18 -15.27
CA ALA A 3 3.32 -2.03 -14.36
C ALA A 3 2.19 -2.20 -13.32
N GLU A 4 1.54 -3.37 -13.31
CA GLU A 4 0.45 -3.69 -12.39
C GLU A 4 0.92 -3.65 -10.92
N ILE A 5 0.03 -3.21 -10.03
CA ILE A 5 0.34 -3.13 -8.61
C ILE A 5 0.38 -4.54 -8.02
N SER A 6 1.55 -4.93 -7.53
CA SER A 6 1.77 -6.23 -6.90
C SER A 6 2.67 -6.11 -5.66
N SER A 7 2.64 -7.11 -4.81
CA SER A 7 3.35 -7.15 -3.54
C SER A 7 3.87 -8.56 -3.26
N THR A 8 4.84 -8.69 -2.38
CA THR A 8 5.30 -10.02 -1.91
C THR A 8 4.22 -10.79 -1.15
N MET A 9 3.22 -10.13 -0.60
CA MET A 9 2.05 -10.79 0.02
C MET A 9 1.26 -11.62 -0.98
N ASP A 10 1.30 -11.26 -2.26
CA ASP A 10 0.54 -11.90 -3.34
C ASP A 10 1.06 -13.29 -3.70
N ILE A 11 2.28 -13.62 -3.25
CA ILE A 11 2.85 -14.97 -3.38
C ILE A 11 1.94 -16.00 -2.68
N TYR A 12 1.31 -15.62 -1.58
CA TYR A 12 0.44 -16.51 -0.83
C TYR A 12 -0.78 -16.97 -1.67
N ALA A 13 -1.58 -16.03 -2.17
CA ALA A 13 -2.74 -16.37 -2.99
C ALA A 13 -2.34 -17.06 -4.31
N THR A 14 -1.22 -16.64 -4.91
CA THR A 14 -0.69 -17.24 -6.13
C THR A 14 -0.25 -18.69 -5.92
N ALA A 15 0.42 -19.00 -4.80
CA ALA A 15 0.82 -20.35 -4.46
C ALA A 15 -0.38 -21.26 -4.21
N HIS A 16 -1.44 -20.77 -3.59
CA HIS A 16 -2.70 -21.49 -3.41
C HIS A 16 -3.34 -21.84 -4.76
N ASP A 17 -3.41 -20.88 -5.67
CA ASP A 17 -3.97 -21.10 -7.02
C ASP A 17 -3.17 -22.17 -7.79
N ILE A 18 -1.84 -22.07 -7.79
CA ILE A 18 -0.96 -23.05 -8.46
C ILE A 18 -1.12 -24.46 -7.86
N ALA A 19 -1.31 -24.54 -6.54
CA ALA A 19 -1.49 -25.81 -5.84
C ALA A 19 -2.92 -26.38 -5.96
N GLY A 20 -3.88 -25.63 -6.51
CA GLY A 20 -5.30 -26.01 -6.55
C GLY A 20 -5.93 -26.08 -5.17
N ILE A 21 -5.48 -25.22 -4.23
CA ILE A 21 -5.97 -25.16 -2.85
C ILE A 21 -6.76 -23.84 -2.69
N ASP A 22 -7.96 -23.95 -2.15
CA ASP A 22 -8.79 -22.79 -1.86
C ASP A 22 -8.15 -21.87 -0.81
N LEU A 23 -8.33 -20.56 -0.99
CA LEU A 23 -7.93 -19.59 0.02
C LEU A 23 -8.86 -19.69 1.25
N PRO A 24 -8.34 -19.42 2.46
CA PRO A 24 -9.18 -19.26 3.64
C PRO A 24 -10.25 -18.19 3.41
N ASN A 25 -11.46 -18.45 3.86
CA ASN A 25 -12.62 -17.53 3.76
C ASN A 25 -13.10 -17.04 5.14
N ASP A 26 -12.33 -17.31 6.18
CA ASP A 26 -12.60 -16.94 7.57
C ASP A 26 -12.10 -15.55 7.95
N ARG A 27 -11.40 -14.88 7.03
CA ARG A 27 -10.80 -13.54 7.19
C ARG A 27 -10.59 -12.86 5.86
N GLU A 28 -10.48 -11.52 5.88
CA GLU A 28 -10.03 -10.74 4.73
C GLU A 28 -8.53 -10.93 4.49
N LEU A 29 -8.13 -11.06 3.23
CA LEU A 29 -6.74 -11.24 2.82
C LEU A 29 -6.31 -10.09 1.91
N ASP A 30 -5.17 -9.48 2.24
CA ASP A 30 -4.55 -8.45 1.37
C ASP A 30 -3.84 -9.06 0.14
N SER A 31 -3.74 -10.38 0.07
CA SER A 31 -3.09 -11.11 -1.00
C SER A 31 -4.02 -11.29 -2.20
N ILE A 32 -3.53 -10.97 -3.40
CA ILE A 32 -4.21 -11.27 -4.67
C ILE A 32 -3.46 -12.34 -5.45
N ASN A 33 -4.18 -13.03 -6.36
CA ASN A 33 -3.55 -13.99 -7.27
C ASN A 33 -2.82 -13.24 -8.40
N LEU A 34 -1.51 -13.51 -8.56
CA LEU A 34 -0.69 -12.91 -9.62
C LEU A 34 -0.75 -13.66 -10.96
N MET A 35 -1.37 -14.83 -11.03
CA MET A 35 -1.39 -15.63 -12.27
C MET A 35 -1.93 -14.84 -13.47
N PRO A 36 -2.99 -14.01 -13.36
CA PRO A 36 -3.43 -13.17 -14.47
C PRO A 36 -2.32 -12.24 -14.98
N ILE A 37 -1.58 -11.58 -14.08
CA ILE A 37 -0.46 -10.69 -14.43
C ILE A 37 0.70 -11.47 -15.06
N LEU A 38 1.06 -12.62 -14.49
CA LEU A 38 2.16 -13.46 -14.95
C LEU A 38 1.91 -14.05 -16.35
N THR A 39 0.64 -14.25 -16.71
CA THR A 39 0.22 -14.73 -18.05
C THR A 39 -0.09 -13.62 -19.03
N GLY A 40 0.19 -12.35 -18.70
CA GLY A 40 0.07 -11.21 -19.61
C GLY A 40 -1.30 -10.49 -19.55
N GLY A 41 -2.13 -10.82 -18.56
CA GLY A 41 -3.39 -10.12 -18.27
C GLY A 41 -3.19 -8.94 -17.30
N LYS A 42 -4.30 -8.51 -16.71
CA LYS A 42 -4.35 -7.42 -15.72
C LYS A 42 -4.46 -7.96 -14.31
N GLY A 43 -3.96 -7.19 -13.33
CA GLY A 43 -4.15 -7.43 -11.92
C GLY A 43 -5.45 -6.81 -11.40
N ASP A 44 -5.95 -7.36 -10.30
CA ASP A 44 -7.18 -6.90 -9.66
C ASP A 44 -6.94 -5.78 -8.64
N ARG A 45 -5.67 -5.50 -8.28
CA ARG A 45 -5.36 -4.46 -7.31
C ARG A 45 -5.26 -3.10 -7.97
N GLU A 46 -6.20 -2.22 -7.64
CA GLU A 46 -6.18 -0.83 -8.07
C GLU A 46 -5.49 0.09 -7.04
N THR A 47 -5.58 -0.27 -5.75
CA THR A 47 -5.05 0.54 -4.65
C THR A 47 -4.06 -0.24 -3.80
N TYR A 48 -2.99 0.45 -3.34
CA TYR A 48 -2.03 -0.09 -2.40
C TYR A 48 -1.70 0.95 -1.31
N PHE A 49 -1.74 0.50 -0.04
CA PHE A 49 -1.47 1.34 1.12
C PHE A 49 -0.10 1.02 1.69
N TYR A 50 0.73 2.04 1.87
CA TYR A 50 2.08 1.91 2.38
C TYR A 50 2.12 2.27 3.86
N TYR A 51 2.33 1.28 4.69
CA TYR A 51 2.43 1.44 6.13
C TYR A 51 3.87 1.35 6.63
N ARG A 52 4.16 2.09 7.70
CA ARG A 52 5.36 1.91 8.52
C ARG A 52 4.93 1.77 9.97
N GLY A 53 4.98 0.55 10.51
CA GLY A 53 4.26 0.20 11.73
C GLY A 53 2.76 0.44 11.55
N TYR A 54 2.17 1.26 12.40
CA TYR A 54 0.74 1.61 12.34
C TYR A 54 0.46 2.92 11.58
N ARG A 55 1.47 3.54 10.98
CA ARG A 55 1.32 4.83 10.30
C ARG A 55 1.15 4.62 8.81
N LEU A 56 0.07 5.11 8.25
CA LEU A 56 -0.12 5.21 6.81
C LEU A 56 0.80 6.31 6.27
N MET A 57 1.80 5.92 5.50
CA MET A 57 2.80 6.81 4.92
C MET A 57 2.37 7.33 3.56
N ALA A 58 1.84 6.44 2.72
CA ALA A 58 1.46 6.77 1.35
C ALA A 58 0.34 5.86 0.85
N ILE A 59 -0.31 6.28 -0.22
CA ILE A 59 -1.27 5.51 -1.01
C ILE A 59 -0.86 5.54 -2.48
N ARG A 60 -0.99 4.42 -3.18
CA ARG A 60 -0.97 4.34 -4.64
C ARG A 60 -2.34 3.89 -5.13
N HIS A 61 -2.90 4.60 -6.12
CA HIS A 61 -4.13 4.22 -6.80
C HIS A 61 -3.94 4.42 -8.30
N GLY A 62 -3.91 3.31 -9.03
CA GLY A 62 -3.51 3.31 -10.44
C GLY A 62 -2.11 3.89 -10.62
N SER A 63 -2.00 4.91 -11.48
CA SER A 63 -0.74 5.61 -11.77
C SER A 63 -0.34 6.65 -10.71
N TRP A 64 -1.26 7.04 -9.84
CA TRP A 64 -1.01 8.10 -8.86
C TRP A 64 -0.52 7.55 -7.53
N LYS A 65 0.54 8.17 -7.00
CA LYS A 65 1.04 7.90 -5.66
C LYS A 65 1.08 9.18 -4.84
N MET A 66 0.52 9.12 -3.65
CA MET A 66 0.42 10.25 -2.74
C MET A 66 1.07 9.91 -1.40
N HIS A 67 1.95 10.79 -0.92
CA HIS A 67 2.59 10.65 0.40
C HIS A 67 1.99 11.62 1.39
N PHE A 68 1.48 11.11 2.49
CA PHE A 68 1.07 11.89 3.67
C PHE A 68 2.28 12.22 4.53
N MET A 69 3.23 11.28 4.58
CA MET A 69 4.45 11.36 5.38
C MET A 69 5.62 10.78 4.60
N THR A 70 6.82 11.33 4.83
CA THR A 70 8.07 10.79 4.29
C THR A 70 9.09 10.54 5.39
N GLN A 71 9.94 9.54 5.19
CA GLN A 71 11.09 9.26 6.07
C GLN A 71 12.19 8.58 5.24
N ASN A 72 13.41 9.10 5.32
CA ASN A 72 14.50 8.68 4.43
C ASN A 72 14.94 7.22 4.66
N ALA A 73 15.35 6.85 5.86
CA ALA A 73 15.89 5.52 6.12
C ALA A 73 15.59 5.05 7.56
N TYR A 74 15.81 3.76 7.82
CA TYR A 74 15.76 3.21 9.18
C TYR A 74 16.80 3.90 10.07
N GLY A 75 16.39 4.25 11.30
CA GLY A 75 17.25 4.94 12.28
C GLY A 75 17.43 6.44 12.03
N GLN A 76 16.85 6.99 10.98
CA GLN A 76 16.83 8.43 10.68
C GLN A 76 15.75 9.16 11.48
N PRO A 77 15.77 10.51 11.49
CA PRO A 77 14.81 11.32 12.23
C PRO A 77 13.36 10.91 12.04
N GLN A 78 12.49 11.37 12.94
CA GLN A 78 11.05 11.12 12.90
C GLN A 78 10.47 11.39 11.48
N PRO A 79 9.41 10.67 11.08
CA PRO A 79 8.74 10.94 9.82
C PRO A 79 8.29 12.40 9.73
N VAL A 80 8.44 12.99 8.55
CA VAL A 80 7.94 14.33 8.24
C VAL A 80 6.53 14.19 7.72
N THR A 81 5.57 14.82 8.40
CA THR A 81 4.18 14.94 7.93
C THR A 81 4.07 16.13 6.99
N HIS A 82 3.42 15.96 5.86
CA HIS A 82 3.17 17.03 4.89
C HIS A 82 1.78 17.62 5.13
N GLU A 83 1.69 18.95 5.32
CA GLU A 83 0.41 19.66 5.42
C GLU A 83 -0.41 19.51 4.12
N VAL A 84 0.27 19.63 2.98
CA VAL A 84 -0.25 19.23 1.68
C VAL A 84 0.50 17.99 1.26
N PRO A 85 -0.18 16.86 1.05
CA PRO A 85 0.46 15.61 0.61
C PRO A 85 1.27 15.80 -0.67
N LEU A 86 2.37 15.06 -0.82
CA LEU A 86 3.12 15.03 -2.08
C LEU A 86 2.41 14.09 -3.06
N LEU A 87 2.32 14.47 -4.33
CA LEU A 87 1.64 13.71 -5.37
C LEU A 87 2.54 13.46 -6.57
N PHE A 88 2.59 12.22 -7.04
CA PHE A 88 3.40 11.80 -8.17
C PHE A 88 2.60 10.94 -9.14
N ASN A 89 2.92 11.04 -10.44
CA ASN A 89 2.38 10.14 -11.46
C ASN A 89 3.47 9.14 -11.89
N LEU A 90 3.34 7.90 -11.45
CA LEU A 90 4.37 6.86 -11.64
C LEU A 90 4.50 6.35 -13.08
N ASP A 91 3.53 6.61 -13.96
CA ASP A 91 3.62 6.21 -15.37
C ASP A 91 4.65 7.05 -16.12
N VAL A 92 4.84 8.30 -15.71
CA VAL A 92 5.76 9.25 -16.37
C VAL A 92 6.94 9.65 -15.48
N ASP A 93 6.82 9.47 -14.17
CA ASP A 93 7.84 9.83 -13.16
C ASP A 93 7.96 8.73 -12.09
N PRO A 94 8.49 7.54 -12.44
CA PRO A 94 8.64 6.44 -11.48
C PRO A 94 9.66 6.73 -10.37
N SER A 95 10.48 7.77 -10.52
CA SER A 95 11.45 8.22 -9.50
C SER A 95 10.89 9.24 -8.51
N GLU A 96 9.62 9.64 -8.66
CA GLU A 96 8.95 10.57 -7.74
C GLU A 96 9.70 11.91 -7.60
N SER A 97 10.18 12.45 -8.72
CA SER A 97 11.01 13.66 -8.76
C SER A 97 10.20 14.95 -8.90
N GLN A 98 8.97 14.88 -9.43
CA GLN A 98 8.12 16.03 -9.70
C GLN A 98 6.83 15.98 -8.88
N ASN A 99 6.78 16.75 -7.81
CA ASN A 99 5.55 16.90 -7.04
C ASN A 99 4.47 17.63 -7.84
N LEU A 100 3.34 16.98 -8.05
CA LEU A 100 2.20 17.47 -8.84
C LEU A 100 1.01 17.92 -7.97
N ALA A 101 1.15 17.98 -6.65
CA ALA A 101 0.05 18.28 -5.72
C ALA A 101 -0.68 19.58 -6.04
N GLU A 102 0.05 20.65 -6.36
CA GLU A 102 -0.56 21.96 -6.70
C GLU A 102 -1.34 21.95 -8.03
N LYS A 103 -0.98 21.04 -8.94
CA LYS A 103 -1.59 20.95 -10.27
C LYS A 103 -2.82 20.05 -10.30
N HIS A 104 -2.95 19.13 -9.32
CA HIS A 104 -3.99 18.11 -9.28
C HIS A 104 -4.65 18.00 -7.90
N PRO A 105 -5.25 19.09 -7.38
CA PRO A 105 -5.93 19.07 -6.08
C PRO A 105 -7.10 18.06 -6.06
N GLU A 106 -7.77 17.84 -7.19
CA GLU A 106 -8.84 16.83 -7.33
C GLU A 106 -8.37 15.41 -7.10
N ILE A 107 -7.11 15.10 -7.46
CA ILE A 107 -6.51 13.78 -7.18
C ILE A 107 -6.15 13.65 -5.70
N ILE A 108 -5.62 14.71 -5.10
CA ILE A 108 -5.36 14.75 -3.64
C ILE A 108 -6.64 14.45 -2.87
N GLU A 109 -7.75 15.13 -3.21
CA GLU A 109 -9.05 14.93 -2.57
C GLU A 109 -9.53 13.48 -2.71
N LYS A 110 -9.50 12.93 -3.94
CA LYS A 110 -9.88 11.54 -4.22
C LYS A 110 -9.06 10.54 -3.38
N LEU A 111 -7.73 10.65 -3.41
CA LEU A 111 -6.85 9.72 -2.71
C LEU A 111 -6.96 9.85 -1.19
N THR A 112 -7.20 11.05 -0.69
CA THR A 112 -7.47 11.29 0.74
C THR A 112 -8.77 10.61 1.18
N ALA A 113 -9.82 10.67 0.36
CA ALA A 113 -11.08 9.99 0.65
C ALA A 113 -10.91 8.46 0.71
N ILE A 114 -10.20 7.87 -0.26
CA ILE A 114 -9.89 6.42 -0.28
C ILE A 114 -9.07 6.02 0.95
N ALA A 115 -8.05 6.81 1.30
CA ALA A 115 -7.20 6.55 2.46
C ALA A 115 -7.98 6.63 3.77
N LYS A 116 -8.92 7.56 3.87
CA LYS A 116 -9.80 7.70 5.03
C LYS A 116 -10.75 6.51 5.18
N GLU A 117 -11.40 6.11 4.09
CA GLU A 117 -12.29 4.95 4.09
C GLU A 117 -11.55 3.68 4.54
N HIS A 118 -10.33 3.47 4.01
CA HIS A 118 -9.48 2.37 4.45
C HIS A 118 -9.11 2.46 5.94
N ALA A 119 -8.73 3.65 6.43
CA ALA A 119 -8.38 3.83 7.84
C ALA A 119 -9.57 3.60 8.78
N ASP A 120 -10.77 3.98 8.36
CA ASP A 120 -12.01 3.79 9.11
C ASP A 120 -12.43 2.30 9.17
N SER A 121 -12.04 1.49 8.18
CA SER A 121 -12.32 0.04 8.11
C SER A 121 -11.24 -0.82 8.77
N ALA A 122 -10.02 -0.30 8.93
CA ALA A 122 -8.89 -1.07 9.45
C ALA A 122 -8.92 -1.14 10.98
N GLU A 123 -8.99 -2.35 11.52
CA GLU A 123 -8.77 -2.61 12.95
C GLU A 123 -7.30 -2.94 13.22
N PRO A 124 -6.51 -2.04 13.82
CA PRO A 124 -5.11 -2.33 14.11
C PRO A 124 -5.01 -3.42 15.17
N ALA A 125 -4.33 -4.51 14.85
CA ALA A 125 -4.03 -5.54 15.84
C ALA A 125 -3.11 -4.96 16.93
N PRO A 126 -3.26 -5.39 18.21
CA PRO A 126 -2.36 -4.95 19.26
C PRO A 126 -0.93 -5.35 18.94
N SER A 127 0.02 -4.43 19.20
CA SER A 127 1.45 -4.69 18.95
C SER A 127 1.93 -5.87 19.79
N GLN A 128 2.24 -6.98 19.12
CA GLN A 128 2.77 -8.17 19.80
C GLN A 128 4.27 -8.05 20.08
N LEU A 129 4.99 -7.24 19.31
CA LEU A 129 6.44 -7.06 19.47
C LEU A 129 6.80 -6.19 20.68
N GLU A 130 5.87 -5.39 21.17
CA GLU A 130 6.05 -4.55 22.36
C GLU A 130 5.56 -5.23 23.64
N THR A 131 4.93 -6.39 23.53
CA THR A 131 4.48 -7.14 24.71
C THR A 131 5.69 -7.79 25.36
N ARG A 132 6.20 -7.20 26.46
CA ARG A 132 7.20 -7.86 27.29
C ARG A 132 6.61 -9.15 27.86
N ILE A 133 7.12 -10.29 27.42
CA ILE A 133 6.88 -11.57 28.08
C ILE A 133 7.63 -11.47 29.40
N MET A 134 6.90 -11.13 30.48
CA MET A 134 7.43 -11.25 31.84
C MET A 134 7.55 -12.75 32.09
N ALA A 135 8.77 -13.28 32.02
CA ALA A 135 9.05 -14.62 32.47
C ALA A 135 8.75 -14.69 33.98
N ASN A 136 7.82 -15.56 34.38
CA ASN A 136 7.56 -15.94 35.76
C ASN A 136 8.73 -16.78 36.29
#